data_481394dd96e28b614778b44f131d7a65
#
_entry.id   481394dd96e28b614778b44f131d7a65
#
_cell.length_a   1.000
_cell.length_b   1.000
_cell.length_c   1.000
_cell.angle_alpha   90.00
_cell.angle_beta   90.00
_cell.angle_gamma   90.00
#
_symmetry.space_group_name_H-M   'P 1'
#
loop_
_entity.id
_entity.type
_entity.pdbx_description
1 polymer ?
#
loop_
_entity_poly.entity_id
_entity_poly.type
_entity_poly.pdbx_seq_one_letter_code
_entity_poly.pdbx_strand_id
1 'polypeptide(L)'
;MFEALWTQWMAMSRDEADLKRELEDIRGDEKAMEDRFYQDLAFGTGGMRGIIGAGRNRMNIFTISRAAAGLADYLNSDPDSRGKCVAIGFDSRKYSGRFAKQTALVLAARGV
;
A
#
# COMPACT_ATOMS: atom_id res chain seq x y z
N MET A 1 -20.97 -1.35 8.62
CA MET A 1 -20.61 -0.17 7.82
C MET A 1 -19.41 -0.42 6.91
N PHE A 2 -18.37 -1.13 7.40
CA PHE A 2 -17.15 -1.38 6.61
C PHE A 2 -17.03 -2.82 6.10
N GLU A 3 -18.11 -3.60 6.15
CA GLU A 3 -18.12 -5.03 5.78
C GLU A 3 -17.75 -5.26 4.32
N ALA A 4 -18.20 -4.38 3.42
CA ALA A 4 -17.89 -4.49 1.99
C ALA A 4 -16.39 -4.33 1.74
N LEU A 5 -15.76 -3.33 2.40
CA LEU A 5 -14.32 -3.13 2.33
C LEU A 5 -13.56 -4.29 2.94
N TRP A 6 -14.00 -4.77 4.09
CA TRP A 6 -13.40 -5.93 4.75
C TRP A 6 -13.41 -7.15 3.82
N THR A 7 -14.54 -7.42 3.20
CA THR A 7 -14.68 -8.54 2.27
C THR A 7 -13.74 -8.38 1.07
N GLN A 8 -13.67 -7.18 0.51
CA GLN A 8 -12.77 -6.88 -0.61
C GLN A 8 -11.31 -7.10 -0.21
N TRP A 9 -10.91 -6.63 0.96
CA TRP A 9 -9.55 -6.78 1.44
C TRP A 9 -9.21 -8.23 1.77
N MET A 10 -10.16 -9.01 2.27
CA MET A 10 -9.97 -10.46 2.47
C MET A 10 -9.66 -11.15 1.15
N ALA A 11 -10.42 -10.83 0.09
CA ALA A 11 -10.17 -11.40 -1.23
C ALA A 11 -8.80 -11.00 -1.78
N MET A 12 -8.42 -9.73 -1.65
CA MET A 12 -7.11 -9.24 -2.08
C MET A 12 -5.95 -9.89 -1.32
N SER A 13 -6.17 -10.18 -0.04
CA SER A 13 -5.14 -10.70 0.87
C SER A 13 -5.04 -12.23 0.87
N ARG A 14 -5.67 -12.89 -0.10
CA ARG A 14 -5.71 -14.36 -0.18
C ARG A 14 -4.31 -14.98 -0.08
N ASP A 15 -3.31 -14.38 -0.74
CA ASP A 15 -1.94 -14.88 -0.76
C ASP A 15 -1.03 -14.14 0.23
N GLU A 16 -1.61 -13.30 1.10
CA GLU A 16 -0.90 -12.52 2.11
C GLU A 16 -1.31 -12.98 3.51
N ALA A 17 -0.63 -14.02 4.01
CA ALA A 17 -1.02 -14.71 5.24
C ALA A 17 -1.14 -13.78 6.45
N ASP A 18 -0.20 -12.85 6.62
CA ASP A 18 -0.21 -11.91 7.75
C ASP A 18 -1.40 -10.96 7.71
N LEU A 19 -1.68 -10.40 6.53
CA LEU A 19 -2.80 -9.48 6.35
C LEU A 19 -4.13 -10.19 6.52
N LYS A 20 -4.24 -11.40 5.97
CA LYS A 20 -5.44 -12.22 6.10
C LYS A 20 -5.74 -12.52 7.56
N ARG A 21 -4.72 -12.88 8.34
CA ARG A 21 -4.86 -13.15 9.77
C ARG A 21 -5.34 -11.93 10.54
N GLU A 22 -4.76 -10.75 10.28
CA GLU A 22 -5.19 -9.51 10.90
C GLU A 22 -6.65 -9.21 10.59
N LEU A 23 -7.07 -9.40 9.34
CA LEU A 23 -8.45 -9.16 8.93
C LEU A 23 -9.42 -10.13 9.61
N GLU A 24 -9.03 -11.38 9.76
CA GLU A 24 -9.82 -12.37 10.49
C GLU A 24 -9.97 -11.99 11.97
N ASP A 25 -8.88 -11.51 12.59
CA ASP A 25 -8.86 -11.14 14.00
C ASP A 25 -9.78 -9.96 14.32
N ILE A 26 -9.98 -9.05 13.37
CA ILE A 26 -10.83 -7.86 13.59
C ILE A 26 -12.28 -8.07 13.12
N ARG A 27 -12.61 -9.25 12.63
CA ARG A 27 -13.96 -9.53 12.14
C ARG A 27 -14.98 -9.31 13.24
N GLY A 28 -15.97 -8.46 12.98
CA GLY A 28 -17.00 -8.11 13.95
C GLY A 28 -16.62 -7.03 14.95
N ASP A 29 -15.37 -6.57 14.94
CA ASP A 29 -14.93 -5.46 15.77
C ASP A 29 -15.06 -4.17 14.95
N GLU A 30 -16.19 -3.48 15.10
CA GLU A 30 -16.50 -2.28 14.32
C GLU A 30 -15.49 -1.16 14.51
N LYS A 31 -14.98 -0.99 15.72
CA LYS A 31 -14.00 0.07 16.00
C LYS A 31 -12.66 -0.21 15.31
N ALA A 32 -12.20 -1.45 15.35
CA ALA A 32 -10.99 -1.85 14.66
C ALA A 32 -11.16 -1.74 13.14
N MET A 33 -12.31 -2.13 12.61
CA MET A 33 -12.61 -2.00 11.20
C MET A 33 -12.68 -0.54 10.76
N GLU A 34 -13.32 0.32 11.55
CA GLU A 34 -13.37 1.75 11.28
C GLU A 34 -11.97 2.35 11.20
N ASP A 35 -11.11 2.05 12.17
CA ASP A 35 -9.74 2.58 12.23
C ASP A 35 -8.93 2.21 11.00
N ARG A 36 -9.14 1.02 10.44
CA ARG A 36 -8.40 0.52 9.27
C ARG A 36 -9.00 0.92 7.93
N PHE A 37 -10.29 1.27 7.89
CA PHE A 37 -11.01 1.48 6.64
C PHE A 37 -11.71 2.83 6.48
N TYR A 38 -11.70 3.71 7.49
CA TYR A 38 -12.48 4.94 7.41
C TYR A 38 -11.96 5.92 6.35
N GLN A 39 -10.69 5.85 6.01
CA GLN A 39 -10.07 6.68 4.98
C GLN A 39 -8.85 5.98 4.38
N ASP A 40 -8.40 6.47 3.24
CA ASP A 40 -7.13 6.04 2.66
C ASP A 40 -5.97 6.62 3.48
N LEU A 41 -4.83 5.89 3.49
CA LEU A 41 -3.61 6.37 4.12
C LEU A 41 -3.19 7.67 3.46
N ALA A 42 -3.04 8.73 4.27
CA ALA A 42 -2.73 10.06 3.77
C ALA A 42 -1.27 10.18 3.34
N PHE A 43 -1.05 10.96 2.28
CA PHE A 43 0.29 11.32 1.82
C PHE A 43 0.63 12.68 2.42
N GLY A 44 1.58 12.72 3.35
CA GLY A 44 2.01 13.95 4.02
C GLY A 44 3.11 14.69 3.25
N THR A 45 3.54 15.82 3.81
CA THR A 45 4.60 16.66 3.22
C THR A 45 5.92 15.91 3.07
N GLY A 46 6.26 15.06 4.05
CA GLY A 46 7.49 14.26 4.04
C GLY A 46 7.30 12.85 3.50
N GLY A 47 6.17 12.56 2.84
CA GLY A 47 5.87 11.25 2.30
C GLY A 47 4.73 10.56 3.04
N MET A 48 4.54 9.29 2.73
CA MET A 48 3.48 8.47 3.32
C MET A 48 3.99 7.76 4.57
N ARG A 49 3.28 7.91 5.68
CA ARG A 49 3.59 7.26 6.94
C ARG A 49 2.35 6.60 7.51
N GLY A 50 2.53 5.47 8.17
CA GLY A 50 1.42 4.77 8.79
C GLY A 50 1.84 3.52 9.51
N ILE A 51 0.91 2.94 10.24
CA ILE A 51 1.09 1.67 10.93
C ILE A 51 1.09 0.55 9.88
N ILE A 52 2.02 -0.38 9.99
CA ILE A 52 2.04 -1.57 9.14
C ILE A 52 0.90 -2.50 9.55
N GLY A 53 0.09 -2.92 8.58
CA GLY A 53 -1.03 -3.80 8.83
C GLY A 53 -2.04 -3.81 7.71
N ALA A 54 -3.11 -4.56 7.88
CA ALA A 54 -4.17 -4.70 6.90
C ALA A 54 -5.13 -3.51 6.94
N GLY A 55 -5.56 -3.06 5.77
CA GLY A 55 -6.52 -1.98 5.61
C GLY A 55 -5.98 -0.81 4.79
N ARG A 56 -6.90 -0.03 4.21
CA ARG A 56 -6.50 1.11 3.36
C ARG A 56 -5.87 2.26 4.14
N ASN A 57 -6.07 2.32 5.48
CA ASN A 57 -5.44 3.30 6.36
C ASN A 57 -4.22 2.72 7.07
N ARG A 58 -3.57 1.76 6.47
CA ARG A 58 -2.37 1.09 6.97
C ARG A 58 -1.33 1.00 5.86
N MET A 59 -0.05 0.81 6.24
CA MET A 59 1.01 0.49 5.29
C MET A 59 1.06 -1.01 5.07
N ASN A 60 0.89 -1.42 3.84
CA ASN A 60 0.96 -2.80 3.41
C ASN A 60 1.29 -2.85 1.92
N ILE A 61 1.43 -4.04 1.38
CA ILE A 61 1.81 -4.23 -0.03
C ILE A 61 0.83 -3.56 -0.99
N PHE A 62 -0.45 -3.47 -0.64
CA PHE A 62 -1.48 -2.88 -1.51
C PHE A 62 -1.43 -1.35 -1.49
N THR A 63 -1.27 -0.73 -0.32
CA THR A 63 -1.16 0.73 -0.21
C THR A 63 0.16 1.23 -0.80
N ILE A 64 1.24 0.48 -0.65
CA ILE A 64 2.52 0.76 -1.29
C ILE A 64 2.39 0.65 -2.82
N SER A 65 1.73 -0.39 -3.32
CA SER A 65 1.52 -0.58 -4.76
C SER A 65 0.71 0.56 -5.36
N ARG A 66 -0.32 1.02 -4.65
CA ARG A 66 -1.15 2.14 -5.09
C ARG A 66 -0.34 3.44 -5.17
N ALA A 67 0.50 3.70 -4.16
CA ALA A 67 1.37 4.87 -4.15
C ALA A 67 2.38 4.82 -5.29
N ALA A 68 3.01 3.66 -5.52
CA ALA A 68 3.95 3.46 -6.60
C ALA A 68 3.29 3.64 -7.98
N ALA A 69 2.07 3.14 -8.15
CA ALA A 69 1.30 3.31 -9.39
C ALA A 69 1.01 4.80 -9.64
N GLY A 70 0.63 5.55 -8.62
CA GLY A 70 0.41 6.99 -8.73
C GLY A 70 1.68 7.75 -9.11
N LEU A 71 2.81 7.38 -8.54
CA LEU A 71 4.11 7.96 -8.90
C LEU A 71 4.46 7.66 -10.37
N ALA A 72 4.26 6.42 -10.81
CA ALA A 72 4.51 6.05 -12.20
C ALA A 72 3.63 6.84 -13.16
N ASP A 73 2.36 7.00 -12.86
CA ASP A 73 1.43 7.77 -13.69
C ASP A 73 1.85 9.24 -13.76
N TYR A 74 2.29 9.82 -12.65
CA TYR A 74 2.81 11.18 -12.62
C TYR A 74 4.06 11.32 -13.50
N LEU A 75 5.04 10.44 -13.35
CA LEU A 75 6.28 10.48 -14.10
C LEU A 75 6.04 10.29 -15.60
N ASN A 76 5.13 9.41 -15.97
CA ASN A 76 4.80 9.14 -17.37
C ASN A 76 4.00 10.28 -18.01
N SER A 77 3.27 11.07 -17.22
CA SER A 77 2.48 12.20 -17.72
C SER A 77 3.28 13.49 -17.80
N ASP A 78 4.39 13.61 -17.07
CA ASP A 78 5.25 14.80 -17.07
C ASP A 78 6.31 14.67 -18.15
N PRO A 79 6.29 15.54 -19.20
CA PRO A 79 7.28 15.49 -20.28
C PRO A 79 8.73 15.61 -19.80
N ASP A 80 8.96 16.37 -18.73
CA ASP A 80 10.30 16.59 -18.19
C ASP A 80 10.83 15.39 -17.41
N SER A 81 9.94 14.53 -16.94
CA SER A 81 10.27 13.33 -16.15
C SER A 81 10.32 12.06 -17.00
N ARG A 82 9.78 12.10 -18.21
CA ARG A 82 9.69 10.91 -19.07
C ARG A 82 11.08 10.36 -19.40
N GLY A 83 11.26 9.06 -19.24
CA GLY A 83 12.51 8.38 -19.52
C GLY A 83 13.55 8.48 -18.40
N LYS A 84 13.23 9.12 -17.30
CA LYS A 84 14.10 9.18 -16.12
C LYS A 84 13.91 7.96 -15.24
N CYS A 85 14.92 7.70 -14.41
CA CYS A 85 14.91 6.56 -13.48
C CYS A 85 14.48 7.00 -12.10
N VAL A 86 13.94 6.06 -11.31
CA VAL A 86 13.67 6.23 -9.90
C VAL A 86 14.66 5.37 -9.11
N ALA A 87 15.33 5.96 -8.14
CA ALA A 87 16.17 5.24 -7.19
C ALA A 87 15.36 4.90 -5.95
N ILE A 88 15.47 3.66 -5.49
CA ILE A 88 14.74 3.20 -4.31
C ILE A 88 15.73 2.78 -3.24
N GLY A 89 15.68 3.47 -2.11
CA GLY A 89 16.45 3.09 -0.93
C GLY A 89 15.59 2.31 0.05
N PHE A 90 16.22 1.45 0.83
CA PHE A 90 15.54 0.73 1.91
C PHE A 90 16.54 0.41 3.04
N ASP A 91 16.01 0.11 4.21
CA ASP A 91 16.82 -0.15 5.40
C ASP A 91 16.53 -1.56 5.96
N SER A 92 17.01 -1.83 7.17
CA SER A 92 16.87 -3.15 7.79
C SER A 92 15.56 -3.36 8.55
N ARG A 93 14.67 -2.35 8.59
CA ARG A 93 13.37 -2.49 9.28
C ARG A 93 12.52 -3.55 8.61
N LYS A 94 11.65 -4.18 9.41
CA LYS A 94 10.73 -5.21 8.94
C LYS A 94 9.89 -4.68 7.77
N TYR A 95 9.77 -5.48 6.72
CA TYR A 95 9.06 -5.17 5.48
C TYR A 95 9.71 -4.13 4.57
N SER A 96 10.76 -3.41 5.00
CA SER A 96 11.38 -2.37 4.19
C SER A 96 11.86 -2.91 2.82
N GLY A 97 12.60 -4.01 2.83
CA GLY A 97 13.08 -4.65 1.60
C GLY A 97 11.93 -5.14 0.72
N ARG A 98 10.91 -5.72 1.30
CA ARG A 98 9.75 -6.21 0.58
C ARG A 98 8.97 -5.07 -0.08
N PHE A 99 8.77 -3.97 0.64
CA PHE A 99 8.08 -2.80 0.11
C PHE A 99 8.89 -2.14 -1.01
N ALA A 100 10.21 -2.08 -0.87
CA ALA A 100 11.10 -1.58 -1.92
C ALA A 100 10.99 -2.43 -3.19
N LYS A 101 11.00 -3.75 -3.05
CA LYS A 101 10.85 -4.66 -4.19
C LYS A 101 9.49 -4.49 -4.87
N GLN A 102 8.41 -4.40 -4.09
CA GLN A 102 7.07 -4.21 -4.63
C GLN A 102 6.96 -2.87 -5.38
N THR A 103 7.54 -1.81 -4.82
CA THR A 103 7.58 -0.51 -5.48
C THR A 103 8.28 -0.62 -6.83
N ALA A 104 9.44 -1.28 -6.88
CA ALA A 104 10.20 -1.47 -8.11
C ALA A 104 9.39 -2.26 -9.15
N LEU A 105 8.69 -3.31 -8.72
CA LEU A 105 7.87 -4.13 -9.62
C LEU A 105 6.73 -3.34 -10.23
N VAL A 106 6.05 -2.52 -9.44
CA VAL A 106 4.93 -1.68 -9.91
C VAL A 106 5.44 -0.62 -10.89
N LEU A 107 6.53 0.05 -10.56
CA LEU A 107 7.13 1.06 -11.43
C LEU A 107 7.56 0.43 -12.76
N ALA A 108 8.25 -0.71 -12.71
CA ALA A 108 8.71 -1.42 -13.91
C ALA A 108 7.54 -1.85 -14.79
N ALA A 109 6.46 -2.36 -14.20
CA ALA A 109 5.27 -2.76 -14.94
C ALA A 109 4.61 -1.59 -15.67
N ARG A 110 4.86 -0.36 -15.25
CA ARG A 110 4.32 0.87 -15.86
C ARG A 110 5.36 1.62 -16.68
N GLY A 111 6.51 1.00 -16.95
CA GLY A 111 7.53 1.53 -17.84
C GLY A 111 8.49 2.55 -17.22
N VAL A 112 8.57 2.57 -15.89
CA VAL A 112 9.52 3.46 -15.21
C VAL A 112 10.78 2.71 -14.80
#